data_9447ec7344fd8642a4df97827bc35427
#
_entry.id   9447ec7344fd8642a4df97827bc35427
#
_cell.length_a   1.000
_cell.length_b   1.000
_cell.length_c   1.000
_cell.angle_alpha   90.00
_cell.angle_beta   90.00
_cell.angle_gamma   90.00
#
_symmetry.space_group_name_H-M   'P 1'
#
loop_
_entity.id
_entity.type
_entity.pdbx_description
1 polymer ?
#
loop_
_entity_poly.entity_id
_entity_poly.type
_entity_poly.pdbx_seq_one_letter_code
_entity_poly.pdbx_strand_id
1 'polypeptide(L)'
;MWLSDDLFRTVVASTPLIAMDLVVQNSQGEILLGQRLNRPAQGVWFVPGGRILKNETMDVAFSRLTRDELGKTFQRSEARMLGAYEHFYTNSVFGDSGNSPDTHYVVLAYQLVLAEGEELQPTNAQHDAYRWWPLTEAQASEDVHDNTRAYLDDLR
;
A
#
# COMPACT_ATOMS: atom_id res chain seq x y z
N MET A 1 -2.21 -7.63 15.96
CA MET A 1 -1.79 -6.94 17.20
C MET A 1 -1.18 -5.59 16.87
N TRP A 2 -1.68 -4.55 17.49
CA TRP A 2 -1.12 -3.20 17.34
C TRP A 2 -0.15 -2.92 18.48
N LEU A 3 1.00 -2.35 18.13
CA LEU A 3 2.07 -2.07 19.08
C LEU A 3 1.93 -0.66 19.64
N SER A 4 2.43 -0.44 20.88
CA SER A 4 2.61 0.92 21.40
C SER A 4 3.60 1.69 20.52
N ASP A 5 3.55 3.02 20.56
CA ASP A 5 4.45 3.86 19.76
C ASP A 5 5.91 3.56 20.05
N ASP A 6 6.29 3.43 21.32
CA ASP A 6 7.68 3.14 21.70
C ASP A 6 8.15 1.80 21.16
N LEU A 7 7.31 0.76 21.29
CA LEU A 7 7.66 -0.56 20.79
C LEU A 7 7.71 -0.58 19.27
N PHE A 8 6.76 0.08 18.61
CA PHE A 8 6.75 0.16 17.15
C PHE A 8 7.98 0.92 16.64
N ARG A 9 8.37 2.00 17.31
CA ARG A 9 9.59 2.73 16.97
C ARG A 9 10.82 1.81 17.02
N THR A 10 10.90 0.96 18.03
CA THR A 10 11.99 -0.04 18.15
C THR A 10 11.96 -1.02 17.00
N VAL A 11 10.77 -1.50 16.62
CA VAL A 11 10.61 -2.43 15.50
C VAL A 11 11.02 -1.76 14.19
N VAL A 12 10.56 -0.54 13.91
CA VAL A 12 10.93 0.20 12.70
C VAL A 12 12.43 0.44 12.61
N ALA A 13 13.06 0.76 13.75
CA ALA A 13 14.50 1.02 13.81
C ALA A 13 15.35 -0.25 13.65
N SER A 14 14.80 -1.43 13.93
CA SER A 14 15.57 -2.64 14.14
C SER A 14 15.38 -3.72 13.09
N THR A 15 14.23 -3.72 12.38
CA THR A 15 13.88 -4.79 11.45
C THR A 15 13.16 -4.23 10.22
N PRO A 16 13.18 -4.96 9.08
CA PRO A 16 12.27 -4.62 8.01
C PRO A 16 10.83 -4.92 8.43
N LEU A 17 9.90 -4.15 7.88
CA LEU A 17 8.46 -4.39 8.02
C LEU A 17 7.98 -5.17 6.79
N ILE A 18 7.04 -6.07 6.98
CA ILE A 18 6.43 -6.81 5.88
C ILE A 18 5.03 -6.24 5.62
N ALA A 19 4.79 -5.85 4.37
CA ALA A 19 3.53 -5.25 3.97
C ALA A 19 2.98 -5.91 2.71
N MET A 20 1.70 -5.69 2.46
CA MET A 20 1.05 -5.98 1.19
C MET A 20 0.60 -4.69 0.56
N ASP A 21 0.87 -4.53 -0.72
CA ASP A 21 0.34 -3.43 -1.53
C ASP A 21 -0.69 -3.98 -2.53
N LEU A 22 -1.75 -3.20 -2.73
CA LEU A 22 -2.91 -3.60 -3.51
C LEU A 22 -2.98 -2.73 -4.76
N VAL A 23 -2.61 -3.29 -5.90
CA VAL A 23 -2.75 -2.62 -7.20
C VAL A 23 -4.13 -2.98 -7.75
N VAL A 24 -5.09 -2.12 -7.48
CA VAL A 24 -6.51 -2.36 -7.81
C VAL A 24 -6.83 -1.70 -9.14
N GLN A 25 -7.31 -2.50 -10.09
CA GLN A 25 -7.78 -2.02 -11.39
C GLN A 25 -9.29 -2.20 -11.51
N ASN A 26 -9.96 -1.16 -12.01
CA ASN A 26 -11.37 -1.29 -12.37
C ASN A 26 -11.54 -1.87 -13.78
N SER A 27 -12.78 -2.03 -14.23
CA SER A 27 -13.07 -2.62 -15.55
C SER A 27 -12.56 -1.77 -16.72
N GLN A 28 -12.26 -0.49 -16.50
CA GLN A 28 -11.65 0.40 -17.49
C GLN A 28 -10.10 0.37 -17.46
N GLY A 29 -9.52 -0.45 -16.59
CA GLY A 29 -8.07 -0.53 -16.44
C GLY A 29 -7.43 0.60 -15.63
N GLU A 30 -8.25 1.45 -15.01
CA GLU A 30 -7.75 2.53 -14.15
C GLU A 30 -7.26 1.98 -12.80
N ILE A 31 -6.31 2.66 -12.21
CA ILE A 31 -5.65 2.28 -10.96
C ILE A 31 -6.15 3.13 -9.81
N LEU A 32 -6.48 2.48 -8.69
CA LEU A 32 -6.86 3.20 -7.47
C LEU A 32 -5.62 3.67 -6.72
N LEU A 33 -5.49 4.98 -6.55
CA LEU A 33 -4.42 5.57 -5.74
C LEU A 33 -5.01 6.45 -4.66
N GLY A 34 -4.29 6.52 -3.53
CA GLY A 34 -4.59 7.42 -2.44
C GLY A 34 -3.43 8.34 -2.17
N GLN A 35 -3.70 9.58 -1.77
CA GLN A 35 -2.68 10.52 -1.36
C GLN A 35 -2.36 10.32 0.12
N ARG A 36 -1.10 10.11 0.44
CA ARG A 36 -0.71 9.82 1.84
C ARG A 36 -0.74 11.06 2.71
N LEU A 37 -1.31 10.90 3.92
CA LEU A 37 -1.30 11.93 4.97
C LEU A 37 -0.02 11.89 5.80
N ASN A 38 0.58 10.70 5.96
CA ASN A 38 1.65 10.45 6.92
C ASN A 38 2.95 10.06 6.23
N ARG A 39 4.07 10.24 6.96
CA ARG A 39 5.38 9.68 6.57
C ARG A 39 5.36 8.15 6.69
N PRO A 40 6.17 7.43 5.89
CA PRO A 40 7.03 7.97 4.84
C PRO A 40 6.25 8.37 3.59
N ALA A 41 6.88 9.17 2.73
CA ALA A 41 6.34 9.61 1.43
C ALA A 41 5.03 10.39 1.53
N GLN A 42 4.92 11.26 2.52
CA GLN A 42 3.78 12.14 2.74
C GLN A 42 3.52 13.04 1.52
N GLY A 43 2.25 13.16 1.14
CA GLY A 43 1.81 14.06 0.08
C GLY A 43 1.85 13.49 -1.33
N VAL A 44 2.40 12.30 -1.53
CA VAL A 44 2.42 11.62 -2.84
C VAL A 44 1.31 10.59 -2.94
N TRP A 45 1.02 10.18 -4.18
CA TRP A 45 -0.01 9.18 -4.48
C TRP A 45 0.58 7.78 -4.49
N PHE A 46 -0.09 6.88 -3.80
CA PHE A 46 0.30 5.48 -3.61
C PHE A 46 -0.85 4.55 -3.80
N VAL A 47 -0.56 3.29 -4.09
CA VAL A 47 -1.55 2.21 -3.96
C VAL A 47 -1.93 2.00 -2.49
N PRO A 48 -3.16 1.54 -2.21
CA PRO A 48 -3.53 1.12 -0.85
C PRO A 48 -2.68 -0.07 -0.41
N GLY A 49 -2.51 -0.20 0.89
CA GLY A 49 -1.79 -1.32 1.45
C GLY A 49 -1.57 -1.18 2.95
N GLY A 50 -0.85 -2.11 3.53
CA GLY A 50 -0.53 -2.08 4.94
C GLY A 50 0.30 -3.27 5.38
N ARG A 51 0.73 -3.22 6.64
CA ARG A 51 1.58 -4.26 7.22
C ARG A 51 0.80 -5.55 7.47
N ILE A 52 1.52 -6.65 7.33
CA ILE A 52 1.09 -7.94 7.90
C ILE A 52 1.39 -7.88 9.40
N LEU A 53 0.41 -8.21 10.21
CA LEU A 53 0.56 -8.20 11.67
C LEU A 53 1.10 -9.56 12.15
N LYS A 54 1.73 -9.53 13.31
CA LYS A 54 2.28 -10.74 13.94
C LYS A 54 1.21 -11.82 14.04
N ASN A 55 1.53 -13.02 13.57
CA ASN A 55 0.67 -14.21 13.57
C ASN A 55 -0.52 -14.18 12.61
N GLU A 56 -0.63 -13.18 11.76
CA GLU A 56 -1.57 -13.25 10.64
C GLU A 56 -0.99 -14.13 9.52
N THR A 57 -1.83 -15.00 8.96
CA THR A 57 -1.51 -15.61 7.68
C THR A 57 -1.62 -14.57 6.57
N MET A 58 -1.01 -14.84 5.42
CA MET A 58 -1.16 -13.96 4.26
C MET A 58 -2.61 -13.83 3.83
N ASP A 59 -3.40 -14.90 3.91
CA ASP A 59 -4.82 -14.86 3.57
C ASP A 59 -5.61 -13.95 4.52
N VAL A 60 -5.36 -14.05 5.82
CA VAL A 60 -6.03 -13.21 6.83
C VAL A 60 -5.63 -11.75 6.65
N ALA A 61 -4.33 -11.48 6.46
CA ALA A 61 -3.84 -10.13 6.24
C ALA A 61 -4.46 -9.50 4.99
N PHE A 62 -4.53 -10.25 3.88
CA PHE A 62 -5.12 -9.77 2.64
C PHE A 62 -6.59 -9.39 2.80
N SER A 63 -7.38 -10.27 3.43
CA SER A 63 -8.81 -10.00 3.66
C SER A 63 -9.01 -8.79 4.57
N ARG A 64 -8.22 -8.67 5.63
CA ARG A 64 -8.28 -7.51 6.53
C ARG A 64 -7.93 -6.22 5.80
N LEU A 65 -6.83 -6.21 5.04
CA LEU A 65 -6.35 -5.02 4.33
C LEU A 65 -7.34 -4.57 3.25
N THR A 66 -7.91 -5.49 2.48
CA THR A 66 -8.92 -5.11 1.48
C THR A 66 -10.15 -4.52 2.16
N ARG A 67 -10.62 -5.09 3.25
CA ARG A 67 -11.74 -4.52 4.02
C ARG A 67 -11.41 -3.11 4.52
N ASP A 68 -10.25 -2.94 5.16
CA ASP A 68 -9.87 -1.68 5.80
C ASP A 68 -9.53 -0.60 4.78
N GLU A 69 -8.87 -0.96 3.68
CA GLU A 69 -8.41 0.01 2.68
C GLU A 69 -9.45 0.27 1.57
N LEU A 70 -10.20 -0.74 1.18
CA LEU A 70 -11.10 -0.67 0.03
C LEU A 70 -12.58 -0.60 0.42
N GLY A 71 -12.91 -0.86 1.68
CA GLY A 71 -14.29 -0.93 2.14
C GLY A 71 -15.03 -2.20 1.73
N LYS A 72 -14.32 -3.17 1.17
CA LYS A 72 -14.87 -4.46 0.75
C LYS A 72 -13.85 -5.56 0.95
N THR A 73 -14.27 -6.69 1.50
CA THR A 73 -13.40 -7.84 1.73
C THR A 73 -13.22 -8.66 0.46
N PHE A 74 -11.96 -8.93 0.10
CA PHE A 74 -11.60 -9.84 -0.98
C PHE A 74 -10.75 -10.97 -0.43
N GLN A 75 -10.79 -12.11 -1.12
CA GLN A 75 -9.92 -13.23 -0.85
C GLN A 75 -8.60 -13.07 -1.63
N ARG A 76 -7.49 -13.50 -1.05
CA ARG A 76 -6.19 -13.43 -1.73
C ARG A 76 -6.19 -14.23 -3.04
N SER A 77 -6.98 -15.30 -3.10
CA SER A 77 -7.15 -16.11 -4.32
C SER A 77 -7.80 -15.35 -5.48
N GLU A 78 -8.47 -14.21 -5.22
CA GLU A 78 -9.06 -13.35 -6.26
C GLU A 78 -8.02 -12.41 -6.88
N ALA A 79 -6.83 -12.33 -6.30
CA ALA A 79 -5.75 -11.45 -6.75
C ALA A 79 -4.57 -12.27 -7.25
N ARG A 80 -3.66 -11.59 -7.94
CA ARG A 80 -2.43 -12.22 -8.41
C ARG A 80 -1.22 -11.50 -7.83
N MET A 81 -0.31 -12.24 -7.22
CA MET A 81 0.92 -11.69 -6.72
C MET A 81 1.82 -11.26 -7.88
N LEU A 82 2.21 -9.98 -7.88
CA LEU A 82 3.15 -9.44 -8.87
C LEU A 82 4.59 -9.80 -8.50
N GLY A 83 4.90 -9.80 -7.22
CA GLY A 83 6.24 -10.10 -6.72
C GLY A 83 6.48 -9.55 -5.33
N ALA A 84 7.70 -9.74 -4.84
CA ALA A 84 8.20 -9.12 -3.63
C ALA A 84 9.10 -7.94 -4.02
N TYR A 85 8.90 -6.80 -3.37
CA TYR A 85 9.61 -5.56 -3.64
C TYR A 85 10.26 -5.03 -2.38
N GLU A 86 11.31 -4.25 -2.54
CA GLU A 86 12.02 -3.64 -1.42
C GLU A 86 11.82 -2.13 -1.46
N HIS A 87 11.35 -1.55 -0.33
CA HIS A 87 11.14 -0.12 -0.22
C HIS A 87 11.95 0.45 0.92
N PHE A 88 12.75 1.47 0.63
CA PHE A 88 13.59 2.15 1.60
C PHE A 88 13.23 3.63 1.66
N TYR A 89 12.97 4.12 2.86
CA TYR A 89 12.68 5.54 3.09
C TYR A 89 13.64 6.06 4.17
N THR A 90 14.12 7.29 4.00
CA THR A 90 15.02 7.92 4.96
C THR A 90 14.31 8.45 6.22
N ASN A 91 12.98 8.41 6.23
CA ASN A 91 12.14 8.84 7.33
C ASN A 91 11.17 7.74 7.75
N SER A 92 10.33 8.03 8.73
CA SER A 92 9.28 7.13 9.21
C SER A 92 8.07 7.93 9.68
N VAL A 93 7.03 7.22 10.16
CA VAL A 93 5.88 7.85 10.82
C VAL A 93 6.28 8.65 12.07
N PHE A 94 7.50 8.43 12.60
CA PHE A 94 8.00 9.11 13.79
C PHE A 94 8.73 10.40 13.48
N GLY A 95 9.05 10.69 12.22
CA GLY A 95 9.67 11.94 11.83
C GLY A 95 10.63 11.86 10.65
N ASP A 96 11.34 12.95 10.44
CA ASP A 96 12.32 13.07 9.36
C ASP A 96 13.63 12.37 9.70
N SER A 97 14.44 12.12 8.66
CA SER A 97 15.76 11.53 8.82
C SER A 97 16.63 12.35 9.77
N GLY A 98 17.42 11.68 10.59
CA GLY A 98 18.32 12.28 11.59
C GLY A 98 17.74 12.30 13.00
N ASN A 99 16.42 12.40 13.16
CA ASN A 99 15.75 12.44 14.47
C ASN A 99 14.83 11.24 14.72
N SER A 100 14.65 10.39 13.75
CA SER A 100 13.76 9.23 13.82
C SER A 100 14.32 8.09 12.98
N PRO A 101 13.89 6.85 13.23
CA PRO A 101 14.36 5.72 12.43
C PRO A 101 13.93 5.87 10.96
N ASP A 102 14.76 5.38 10.08
CA ASP A 102 14.37 5.15 8.69
C ASP A 102 13.42 3.96 8.60
N THR A 103 12.84 3.74 7.43
CA THR A 103 11.86 2.67 7.22
C THR A 103 12.32 1.76 6.09
N HIS A 104 12.27 0.46 6.36
CA HIS A 104 12.56 -0.59 5.39
C HIS A 104 11.34 -1.52 5.30
N TYR A 105 10.77 -1.66 4.10
CA TYR A 105 9.69 -2.60 3.84
C TYR A 105 10.13 -3.69 2.87
N VAL A 106 9.70 -4.92 3.17
CA VAL A 106 9.56 -5.97 2.16
C VAL A 106 8.08 -6.04 1.83
N VAL A 107 7.72 -5.76 0.59
CA VAL A 107 6.33 -5.61 0.16
C VAL A 107 5.95 -6.73 -0.79
N LEU A 108 4.83 -7.38 -0.48
CA LEU A 108 4.18 -8.34 -1.36
C LEU A 108 3.10 -7.59 -2.14
N ALA A 109 3.31 -7.37 -3.43
CA ALA A 109 2.38 -6.61 -4.25
C ALA A 109 1.40 -7.55 -4.95
N TYR A 110 0.11 -7.18 -4.93
CA TYR A 110 -0.98 -7.96 -5.52
C TYR A 110 -1.78 -7.11 -6.50
N GLN A 111 -2.06 -7.68 -7.65
CA GLN A 111 -2.98 -7.09 -8.64
C GLN A 111 -4.38 -7.67 -8.41
N LEU A 112 -5.34 -6.77 -8.16
CA LEU A 112 -6.74 -7.12 -7.97
C LEU A 112 -7.57 -6.42 -9.06
N VAL A 113 -8.16 -7.19 -9.97
CA VAL A 113 -8.98 -6.65 -11.05
C VAL A 113 -10.44 -6.78 -10.67
N LEU A 114 -11.15 -5.65 -10.63
CA LEU A 114 -12.56 -5.60 -10.28
C LEU A 114 -13.42 -6.03 -11.46
N ALA A 115 -14.56 -6.67 -11.16
CA ALA A 115 -15.59 -6.96 -12.14
C ALA A 115 -16.25 -5.67 -12.63
N GLU A 116 -16.84 -5.71 -13.82
CA GLU A 116 -17.62 -4.60 -14.34
C GLU A 116 -18.77 -4.26 -13.37
N GLY A 117 -18.93 -2.97 -13.08
CA GLY A 117 -19.98 -2.48 -12.16
C GLY A 117 -19.63 -2.65 -10.67
N GLU A 118 -18.50 -3.27 -10.35
CA GLU A 118 -18.06 -3.39 -8.96
C GLU A 118 -17.51 -2.06 -8.46
N GLU A 119 -18.05 -1.56 -7.36
CA GLU A 119 -17.67 -0.27 -6.76
C GLU A 119 -17.01 -0.48 -5.40
N LEU A 120 -16.05 0.38 -5.08
CA LEU A 120 -15.36 0.41 -3.80
C LEU A 120 -15.67 1.69 -3.06
N GLN A 121 -15.58 1.63 -1.72
CA GLN A 121 -15.68 2.80 -0.84
C GLN A 121 -14.44 2.87 0.05
N PRO A 122 -13.31 3.33 -0.50
CA PRO A 122 -12.08 3.46 0.29
C PRO A 122 -12.27 4.44 1.44
N THR A 123 -11.95 4.00 2.65
CA THR A 123 -12.20 4.77 3.87
C THR A 123 -11.00 4.86 4.79
N ASN A 124 -9.80 4.54 4.28
CA ASN A 124 -8.61 4.50 5.12
C ASN A 124 -8.19 5.89 5.59
N ALA A 125 -7.95 6.03 6.89
CA ALA A 125 -7.51 7.30 7.50
C ALA A 125 -6.08 7.71 7.13
N GLN A 126 -5.29 6.84 6.49
CA GLN A 126 -3.92 7.14 6.05
C GLN A 126 -3.87 7.97 4.77
N HIS A 127 -4.98 8.09 4.05
CA HIS A 127 -5.05 8.79 2.79
C HIS A 127 -6.04 9.96 2.88
N ASP A 128 -5.64 11.11 2.34
CA ASP A 128 -6.47 12.30 2.29
C ASP A 128 -7.55 12.20 1.21
N ALA A 129 -7.22 11.57 0.09
CA ALA A 129 -8.12 11.41 -1.03
C ALA A 129 -7.81 10.11 -1.77
N TYR A 130 -8.83 9.55 -2.41
CA TYR A 130 -8.69 8.44 -3.34
C TYR A 130 -9.15 8.87 -4.71
N ARG A 131 -8.46 8.38 -5.75
CA ARG A 131 -8.81 8.67 -7.15
C ARG A 131 -8.48 7.47 -8.03
N TRP A 132 -9.35 7.24 -9.02
CA TRP A 132 -9.04 6.33 -10.12
C TRP A 132 -8.18 7.07 -11.14
N TRP A 133 -7.02 6.53 -11.43
CA TRP A 133 -6.06 7.11 -12.36
C TRP A 133 -6.02 6.30 -13.65
N PRO A 134 -6.13 6.92 -14.83
CA PRO A 134 -5.77 6.22 -16.06
C PRO A 134 -4.35 5.66 -15.93
N LEU A 135 -4.16 4.41 -16.35
CA LEU A 135 -2.87 3.73 -16.16
C LEU A 135 -1.70 4.53 -16.74
N THR A 136 -1.85 5.02 -17.98
CA THR A 136 -0.78 5.78 -18.64
C THR A 136 -0.46 7.09 -17.93
N GLU A 137 -1.47 7.76 -17.35
CA GLU A 137 -1.28 8.98 -16.57
C GLU A 137 -0.51 8.66 -15.28
N ALA A 138 -0.89 7.60 -14.57
CA ALA A 138 -0.22 7.19 -13.35
C ALA A 138 1.24 6.80 -13.60
N GLN A 139 1.53 6.13 -14.70
CA GLN A 139 2.90 5.75 -15.08
C GLN A 139 3.78 6.96 -15.40
N ALA A 140 3.21 8.06 -15.87
CA ALA A 140 3.95 9.25 -16.30
C ALA A 140 4.03 10.36 -15.25
N SER A 141 3.20 10.31 -14.19
CA SER A 141 3.10 11.41 -13.23
C SER A 141 4.18 11.35 -12.16
N GLU A 142 4.84 12.48 -11.93
CA GLU A 142 5.78 12.65 -10.83
C GLU A 142 5.07 12.70 -9.46
N ASP A 143 3.76 12.94 -9.44
CA ASP A 143 2.96 12.94 -8.21
C ASP A 143 2.69 11.53 -7.68
N VAL A 144 2.89 10.52 -8.52
CA VAL A 144 2.81 9.12 -8.13
C VAL A 144 4.20 8.65 -7.72
N HIS A 145 4.29 8.02 -6.54
CA HIS A 145 5.59 7.58 -6.02
C HIS A 145 6.25 6.54 -6.93
N ASP A 146 7.58 6.59 -7.00
CA ASP A 146 8.38 5.67 -7.84
C ASP A 146 8.08 4.19 -7.52
N ASN A 147 7.89 3.85 -6.26
CA ASN A 147 7.58 2.48 -5.85
C ASN A 147 6.24 1.99 -6.43
N THR A 148 5.25 2.87 -6.50
CA THR A 148 3.96 2.57 -7.13
C THR A 148 4.12 2.43 -8.64
N ARG A 149 4.84 3.34 -9.29
CA ARG A 149 5.06 3.25 -10.73
C ARG A 149 5.74 1.95 -11.15
N ALA A 150 6.66 1.45 -10.31
CA ALA A 150 7.32 0.16 -10.57
C ALA A 150 6.33 -0.99 -10.66
N TYR A 151 5.28 -1.01 -9.84
CA TYR A 151 4.22 -2.02 -9.93
C TYR A 151 3.49 -1.95 -11.27
N LEU A 152 3.23 -0.73 -11.75
CA LEU A 152 2.42 -0.53 -12.95
C LEU A 152 3.08 -1.10 -14.20
N ASP A 153 4.42 -1.13 -14.22
CA ASP A 153 5.18 -1.73 -15.31
C ASP A 153 5.11 -3.27 -15.28
N ASP A 154 4.75 -3.87 -14.14
CA ASP A 154 4.68 -5.30 -13.94
C ASP A 154 3.25 -5.87 -14.08
N LEU A 155 2.26 -5.03 -14.36
CA LEU A 155 0.88 -5.47 -14.54
C LEU A 155 0.71 -6.36 -15.76
N ARG A 156 -0.22 -7.31 -15.65
CA ARG A 156 -0.50 -8.29 -16.71
C ARG A 156 -1.96 -8.34 -17.09
#